data_5f17fac5c3674766b464e7609aa74aa3
#
_entry.id   5f17fac5c3674766b464e7609aa74aa3
#
_cell.length_a   1.000
_cell.length_b   1.000
_cell.length_c   1.000
_cell.angle_alpha   90.00
_cell.angle_beta   90.00
_cell.angle_gamma   90.00
#
_symmetry.space_group_name_H-M   'P 1'
#
loop_
_entity.id
_entity.type
_entity.pdbx_description
1 polymer ?
#
loop_
_entity_poly.entity_id
_entity_poly.type
_entity_poly.pdbx_seq_one_letter_code
_entity_poly.pdbx_strand_id
1 'polypeptide(L)'
;KNTFRMHKGGDYYKGFVHVNDAVGSMISVLEHKSFGESFIVADSMPITFKEFSNFTADQINAKHPGSVPIFLAKAVLGGDLIKLLTTSMKVSNKKISKIYEFKYPNYKDGIKQIISELKEKNRI
;
A
#
# COMPACT_ATOMS: atom_id res chain seq x y z
N LYS A 1 15.03 -16.35 9.21
CA LYS A 1 15.10 -15.23 8.23
C LYS A 1 13.88 -15.32 7.34
N ASN A 2 12.87 -14.48 7.62
CA ASN A 2 11.68 -14.38 6.75
C ASN A 2 12.09 -13.68 5.46
N THR A 3 12.23 -14.44 4.38
CA THR A 3 12.47 -13.89 3.06
C THR A 3 11.11 -13.63 2.44
N PHE A 4 10.68 -12.38 2.41
CA PHE A 4 9.48 -11.97 1.68
C PHE A 4 9.67 -12.19 0.18
N ARG A 5 8.68 -12.79 -0.49
CA ARG A 5 8.73 -13.06 -1.92
C ARG A 5 7.48 -12.55 -2.60
N MET A 6 7.67 -11.96 -3.78
CA MET A 6 6.58 -11.45 -4.60
C MET A 6 6.09 -12.49 -5.60
N HIS A 7 4.81 -12.42 -5.92
CA HIS A 7 4.19 -13.20 -6.97
C HIS A 7 4.13 -12.38 -8.27
N LYS A 8 4.27 -13.02 -9.45
CA LYS A 8 4.38 -12.33 -10.76
C LYS A 8 5.41 -11.19 -10.81
N GLY A 9 6.51 -11.29 -10.07
CA GLY A 9 7.49 -10.21 -9.99
C GLY A 9 6.98 -8.91 -9.35
N GLY A 10 5.72 -8.87 -8.87
CA GLY A 10 5.12 -7.68 -8.27
C GLY A 10 4.65 -6.63 -9.28
N ASP A 11 4.61 -6.93 -10.58
CA ASP A 11 4.23 -6.00 -11.65
C ASP A 11 2.70 -5.83 -11.77
N TYR A 12 2.05 -5.53 -10.65
CA TYR A 12 0.63 -5.20 -10.56
C TYR A 12 0.43 -3.99 -9.65
N TYR A 13 -0.46 -3.10 -10.07
CA TYR A 13 -0.76 -1.89 -9.32
C TYR A 13 -1.61 -2.17 -8.08
N LYS A 14 -1.29 -1.49 -6.98
CA LYS A 14 -2.09 -1.48 -5.76
C LYS A 14 -2.28 -0.04 -5.27
N GLY A 15 -3.44 0.24 -4.69
CA GLY A 15 -3.66 1.45 -3.92
C GLY A 15 -3.09 1.27 -2.52
N PHE A 16 -2.26 2.21 -2.09
CA PHE A 16 -1.73 2.30 -0.74
C PHE A 16 -2.28 3.54 -0.07
N VAL A 17 -2.29 3.57 1.23
CA VAL A 17 -2.62 4.74 2.03
C VAL A 17 -1.90 4.66 3.37
N HIS A 18 -1.39 5.78 3.84
CA HIS A 18 -0.84 5.86 5.20
C HIS A 18 -1.98 5.80 6.22
N VAL A 19 -1.77 5.10 7.34
CA VAL A 19 -2.81 4.91 8.37
C VAL A 19 -3.36 6.23 8.89
N ASN A 20 -2.52 7.25 9.07
CA ASN A 20 -2.96 8.56 9.53
C ASN A 20 -3.89 9.24 8.52
N ASP A 21 -3.65 9.06 7.23
CA ASP A 21 -4.51 9.58 6.18
C ASP A 21 -5.82 8.79 6.06
N ALA A 22 -5.77 7.49 6.30
CA ALA A 22 -6.99 6.68 6.38
C ALA A 22 -7.90 7.16 7.53
N VAL A 23 -7.34 7.35 8.72
CA VAL A 23 -8.09 7.86 9.88
C VAL A 23 -8.55 9.30 9.66
N GLY A 24 -7.65 10.19 9.18
CA GLY A 24 -7.99 11.58 8.91
C GLY A 24 -9.11 11.74 7.89
N SER A 25 -9.09 10.92 6.83
CA SER A 25 -10.16 10.93 5.83
C SER A 25 -11.52 10.48 6.40
N MET A 26 -11.54 9.49 7.29
CA MET A 26 -12.77 9.07 7.98
C MET A 26 -13.34 10.20 8.85
N ILE A 27 -12.49 10.87 9.62
CA ILE A 27 -12.90 12.02 10.44
C ILE A 27 -13.47 13.12 9.54
N SER A 28 -12.79 13.43 8.43
CA SER A 28 -13.24 14.45 7.48
C SER A 28 -14.60 14.14 6.86
N VAL A 29 -14.88 12.87 6.53
CA VAL A 29 -16.20 12.44 6.03
C VAL A 29 -17.30 12.70 7.07
N LEU A 30 -17.01 12.44 8.35
CA LEU A 30 -17.96 12.69 9.45
C LEU A 30 -18.20 14.19 9.64
N GLU A 31 -17.15 15.00 9.65
CA GLU A 31 -17.23 16.46 9.82
C GLU A 31 -18.01 17.14 8.68
N HIS A 32 -17.80 16.69 7.44
CA HIS A 32 -18.52 17.18 6.27
C HIS A 32 -19.93 16.58 6.10
N LYS A 33 -20.35 15.71 7.04
CA LYS A 33 -21.67 15.05 7.01
C LYS A 33 -21.97 14.36 5.67
N SER A 34 -20.97 13.80 5.02
CA SER A 34 -21.07 13.14 3.72
C SER A 34 -21.68 11.74 3.85
N PHE A 35 -22.84 11.65 4.49
CA PHE A 35 -23.52 10.37 4.76
C PHE A 35 -24.14 9.81 3.47
N GLY A 36 -24.11 8.48 3.35
CA GLY A 36 -24.64 7.78 2.18
C GLY A 36 -23.75 7.82 0.95
N GLU A 37 -22.55 8.40 1.05
CA GLU A 37 -21.56 8.42 -0.02
C GLU A 37 -20.46 7.39 0.18
N SER A 38 -19.91 6.90 -0.94
CA SER A 38 -18.73 6.03 -0.94
C SER A 38 -17.50 6.80 -1.40
N PHE A 39 -16.38 6.59 -0.70
CA PHE A 39 -15.10 7.21 -1.01
C PHE A 39 -14.01 6.15 -1.18
N ILE A 40 -13.12 6.35 -2.13
CA ILE A 40 -11.89 5.58 -2.27
C ILE A 40 -10.79 6.40 -1.60
N VAL A 41 -10.13 5.79 -0.60
CA VAL A 41 -9.02 6.39 0.13
C VAL A 41 -7.74 5.67 -0.26
N ALA A 42 -6.90 6.34 -1.03
CA ALA A 42 -5.58 5.88 -1.45
C ALA A 42 -4.67 7.08 -1.62
N ASP A 43 -3.36 6.86 -1.63
CA ASP A 43 -2.43 7.94 -1.99
C ASP A 43 -2.63 8.39 -3.46
N SER A 44 -1.99 9.49 -3.83
CA SER A 44 -2.15 10.10 -5.15
C SER A 44 -1.23 9.49 -6.21
N MET A 45 -0.39 8.52 -5.85
CA MET A 45 0.66 7.96 -6.70
C MET A 45 0.42 6.47 -6.98
N PRO A 46 -0.22 6.12 -8.12
CA PRO A 46 -0.37 4.72 -8.50
C PRO A 46 1.00 4.07 -8.73
N ILE A 47 1.30 3.03 -7.98
CA ILE A 47 2.57 2.30 -8.06
C ILE A 47 2.34 0.79 -8.14
N THR A 48 3.35 0.07 -8.63
CA THR A 48 3.36 -1.39 -8.58
C THR A 48 3.75 -1.87 -7.18
N PHE A 49 3.29 -3.05 -6.83
CA PHE A 49 3.68 -3.71 -5.59
C PHE A 49 5.20 -3.95 -5.52
N LYS A 50 5.85 -4.16 -6.67
CA LYS A 50 7.30 -4.27 -6.80
C LYS A 50 8.02 -2.99 -6.40
N GLU A 51 7.60 -1.85 -6.95
CA GLU A 51 8.20 -0.55 -6.61
C GLU A 51 8.04 -0.23 -5.14
N PHE A 52 6.84 -0.45 -4.58
CA PHE A 52 6.59 -0.27 -3.15
C PHE A 52 7.50 -1.14 -2.30
N SER A 53 7.59 -2.43 -2.63
CA SER A 53 8.38 -3.41 -1.85
C SER A 53 9.88 -3.15 -1.95
N ASN A 54 10.38 -2.81 -3.14
CA ASN A 54 11.79 -2.49 -3.34
C ASN A 54 12.19 -1.22 -2.59
N PHE A 55 11.38 -0.16 -2.71
CA PHE A 55 11.63 1.07 -1.96
C PHE A 55 11.66 0.83 -0.46
N THR A 56 10.71 0.03 0.06
CA THR A 56 10.68 -0.31 1.49
C THR A 56 11.94 -1.09 1.91
N ALA A 57 12.38 -2.05 1.10
CA ALA A 57 13.59 -2.81 1.36
C ALA A 57 14.85 -1.92 1.40
N ASP A 58 14.96 -0.97 0.46
CA ASP A 58 16.05 0.00 0.42
C ASP A 58 16.11 0.85 1.70
N GLN A 59 14.96 1.29 2.21
CA GLN A 59 14.91 2.13 3.42
C GLN A 59 15.38 1.41 4.70
N ILE A 60 15.33 0.08 4.73
CA ILE A 60 15.79 -0.76 5.86
C ILE A 60 17.06 -1.56 5.56
N ASN A 61 17.75 -1.23 4.46
CA ASN A 61 18.95 -1.92 3.98
C ASN A 61 18.76 -3.45 3.84
N ALA A 62 17.57 -3.87 3.42
CA ALA A 62 17.24 -5.26 3.16
C ALA A 62 17.38 -5.62 1.67
N LYS A 63 17.55 -6.90 1.38
CA LYS A 63 17.52 -7.37 -0.01
C LYS A 63 16.13 -7.20 -0.61
N HIS A 64 16.08 -6.80 -1.88
CA HIS A 64 14.83 -6.76 -2.63
C HIS A 64 14.12 -8.12 -2.61
N PRO A 65 12.78 -8.13 -2.50
CA PRO A 65 12.02 -9.36 -2.49
C PRO A 65 12.19 -10.14 -3.80
N GLY A 66 12.47 -11.44 -3.68
CA GLY A 66 12.52 -12.33 -4.84
C GLY A 66 11.14 -12.62 -5.42
N SER A 67 11.09 -13.16 -6.63
CA SER A 67 9.86 -13.62 -7.27
C SER A 67 9.62 -15.11 -7.02
N VAL A 68 8.36 -15.51 -6.89
CA VAL A 68 7.92 -16.90 -6.84
C VAL A 68 7.14 -17.23 -8.13
N PRO A 69 7.47 -18.34 -8.80
CA PRO A 69 6.69 -18.81 -9.94
C PRO A 69 5.22 -19.00 -9.59
N ILE A 70 4.34 -18.59 -10.53
CA ILE A 70 2.90 -18.57 -10.30
C ILE A 70 2.30 -19.93 -9.93
N PHE A 71 2.84 -21.00 -10.49
CA PHE A 71 2.33 -22.35 -10.25
C PHE A 71 2.55 -22.80 -8.81
N LEU A 72 3.71 -22.45 -8.20
CA LEU A 72 3.99 -22.74 -6.80
C LEU A 72 3.09 -21.95 -5.85
N ALA A 73 2.90 -20.66 -6.14
CA ALA A 73 2.02 -19.82 -5.34
C ALA A 73 0.56 -20.30 -5.42
N LYS A 74 0.09 -20.71 -6.60
CA LYS A 74 -1.26 -21.29 -6.78
C LYS A 74 -1.44 -22.61 -6.03
N ALA A 75 -0.42 -23.46 -5.99
CA ALA A 75 -0.48 -24.73 -5.25
C ALA A 75 -0.63 -24.53 -3.74
N VAL A 76 -0.04 -23.44 -3.19
CA VAL A 76 -0.08 -23.16 -1.74
C VAL A 76 -1.30 -22.32 -1.35
N LEU A 77 -1.65 -21.29 -2.12
CA LEU A 77 -2.65 -20.28 -1.77
C LEU A 77 -3.99 -20.46 -2.52
N GLY A 78 -4.03 -21.33 -3.54
CA GLY A 78 -5.18 -21.46 -4.42
C GLY A 78 -5.25 -20.40 -5.52
N GLY A 79 -5.94 -20.76 -6.62
CA GLY A 79 -5.99 -19.91 -7.82
C GLY A 79 -6.73 -18.59 -7.63
N ASP A 80 -7.85 -18.62 -6.90
CA ASP A 80 -8.71 -17.44 -6.70
C ASP A 80 -8.05 -16.39 -5.81
N LEU A 81 -7.40 -16.81 -4.73
CA LEU A 81 -6.65 -15.90 -3.86
C LEU A 81 -5.49 -15.25 -4.61
N ILE A 82 -4.76 -16.02 -5.40
CA ILE A 82 -3.69 -15.47 -6.24
C ILE A 82 -4.23 -14.47 -7.25
N LYS A 83 -5.35 -14.75 -7.90
CA LYS A 83 -6.01 -13.83 -8.83
C LYS A 83 -6.37 -12.51 -8.13
N LEU A 84 -6.99 -12.57 -6.95
CA LEU A 84 -7.33 -11.41 -6.14
C LEU A 84 -6.09 -10.59 -5.77
N LEU A 85 -5.05 -11.25 -5.28
CA LEU A 85 -3.81 -10.59 -4.84
C LEU A 85 -3.03 -9.95 -5.98
N THR A 86 -3.10 -10.50 -7.20
CA THR A 86 -2.33 -10.02 -8.36
C THR A 86 -3.13 -9.20 -9.37
N THR A 87 -4.41 -8.96 -9.11
CA THR A 87 -5.22 -8.06 -9.93
C THR A 87 -4.71 -6.64 -9.78
N SER A 88 -4.38 -6.01 -10.90
CA SER A 88 -3.99 -4.59 -10.93
C SER A 88 -5.19 -3.70 -10.66
N MET A 89 -5.04 -2.78 -9.72
CA MET A 89 -6.03 -1.77 -9.40
C MET A 89 -5.37 -0.41 -9.38
N LYS A 90 -5.72 0.45 -10.35
CA LYS A 90 -5.43 1.88 -10.31
C LYS A 90 -6.67 2.59 -9.81
N VAL A 91 -6.57 3.16 -8.63
CA VAL A 91 -7.69 3.87 -7.99
C VAL A 91 -7.44 5.38 -8.01
N SER A 92 -8.51 6.15 -7.88
CA SER A 92 -8.45 7.60 -7.83
C SER A 92 -9.03 8.08 -6.50
N ASN A 93 -8.30 8.93 -5.82
CA ASN A 93 -8.70 9.59 -4.58
C ASN A 93 -9.36 10.97 -4.80
N LYS A 94 -9.61 11.38 -6.05
CA LYS A 94 -10.11 12.72 -6.39
C LYS A 94 -11.38 13.13 -5.64
N LYS A 95 -12.25 12.17 -5.30
CA LYS A 95 -13.49 12.48 -4.58
C LYS A 95 -13.20 12.85 -3.13
N ILE A 96 -12.41 12.04 -2.42
CA ILE A 96 -12.07 12.32 -1.02
C ILE A 96 -11.16 13.54 -0.89
N SER A 97 -10.28 13.80 -1.87
CA SER A 97 -9.40 14.98 -1.87
C SER A 97 -10.12 16.33 -1.95
N LYS A 98 -11.44 16.34 -2.20
CA LYS A 98 -12.24 17.57 -2.12
C LYS A 98 -12.54 17.98 -0.67
N ILE A 99 -12.49 17.04 0.27
CA ILE A 99 -12.83 17.25 1.68
C ILE A 99 -11.71 16.87 2.63
N TYR A 100 -10.63 16.25 2.14
CA TYR A 100 -9.49 15.85 2.94
C TYR A 100 -8.18 16.11 2.21
N GLU A 101 -7.23 16.77 2.86
CA GLU A 101 -5.88 16.99 2.38
C GLU A 101 -4.96 15.89 2.94
N PHE A 102 -4.37 15.09 2.04
CA PHE A 102 -3.49 14.00 2.42
C PHE A 102 -2.17 14.52 3.00
N LYS A 103 -1.81 14.05 4.18
CA LYS A 103 -0.53 14.34 4.84
C LYS A 103 0.62 13.60 4.16
N TYR A 104 0.36 12.40 3.66
CA TYR A 104 1.31 11.56 2.93
C TYR A 104 0.76 11.22 1.53
N PRO A 105 0.75 12.19 0.60
CA PRO A 105 0.14 12.02 -0.72
C PRO A 105 0.91 11.06 -1.62
N ASN A 106 2.10 10.65 -1.22
CA ASN A 106 2.89 9.61 -1.88
C ASN A 106 3.41 8.58 -0.87
N TYR A 107 3.53 7.34 -1.32
CA TYR A 107 3.97 6.22 -0.49
C TYR A 107 5.38 6.38 0.10
N LYS A 108 6.27 7.12 -0.58
CA LYS A 108 7.66 7.29 -0.14
C LYS A 108 7.76 8.01 1.19
N ASP A 109 7.01 9.09 1.33
CA ASP A 109 6.99 9.89 2.56
C ASP A 109 6.33 9.11 3.70
N GLY A 110 5.24 8.41 3.41
CA GLY A 110 4.58 7.52 4.38
C GLY A 110 5.50 6.40 4.88
N ILE A 111 6.22 5.73 3.98
CA ILE A 111 7.17 4.67 4.37
C ILE A 111 8.32 5.22 5.21
N LYS A 112 8.91 6.34 4.83
CA LYS A 112 10.00 6.98 5.60
C LYS A 112 9.56 7.31 7.01
N GLN A 113 8.37 7.85 7.16
CA GLN A 113 7.80 8.20 8.47
C GLN A 113 7.60 6.95 9.34
N ILE A 114 7.00 5.89 8.80
CA ILE A 114 6.80 4.63 9.52
C ILE A 114 8.12 4.02 9.96
N ILE A 115 9.13 4.00 9.08
CA ILE A 115 10.45 3.45 9.40
C ILE A 115 11.15 4.28 10.48
N SER A 116 11.03 5.61 10.44
CA SER A 116 11.54 6.48 11.51
C SER A 116 10.94 6.12 12.85
N GLU A 117 9.62 6.01 12.93
CA GLU A 117 8.94 5.60 14.18
C GLU A 117 9.35 4.21 14.66
N LEU A 118 9.54 3.25 13.75
CA LEU A 118 9.96 1.90 14.12
C LEU A 118 11.38 1.88 14.67
N LYS A 119 12.29 2.69 14.12
CA LYS A 119 13.66 2.85 14.63
C LYS A 119 13.67 3.50 16.00
N GLU A 120 12.89 4.56 16.21
CA GLU A 120 12.77 5.23 17.51
C GLU A 120 12.25 4.27 18.60
N LYS A 121 11.37 3.34 18.22
CA LYS A 121 10.83 2.32 19.13
C LYS A 121 11.70 1.06 19.23
N ASN A 122 12.91 1.08 18.69
CA ASN A 122 13.84 -0.08 18.63
C ASN A 122 13.17 -1.37 18.08
N ARG A 123 12.32 -1.26 17.08
CA ARG A 123 11.60 -2.39 16.47
C ARG A 123 12.22 -2.90 15.17
N ILE A 124 13.15 -2.15 14.61
CA ILE A 124 13.98 -2.50 13.42
C ILE A 124 15.37 -1.87 13.55
#